data_99532fc1bb2f1a5754a5bfbac33a66d7
#
_entry.id   99532fc1bb2f1a5754a5bfbac33a66d7
#
_cell.length_a   1.000
_cell.length_b   1.000
_cell.length_c   1.000
_cell.angle_alpha   90.00
_cell.angle_beta   90.00
_cell.angle_gamma   90.00
#
_symmetry.space_group_name_H-M   'P 1'
#
loop_
_entity.id
_entity.type
_entity.pdbx_description
1 polymer ?
#
loop_
_entity_poly.entity_id
_entity_poly.type
_entity_poly.pdbx_seq_one_letter_code
_entity_poly.pdbx_strand_id
1 'polypeptide(L)'
;MNNMKADINKANSKADLAIGGVANAIAMSNLPQVTSYGKYNHMVTAAMGNFAGQSAFAIGISGTNNNRRIVYKLSGAVNTKGSLAVGAGIGVMLGEKHDFEIEKPSEIKAKLIQSEKERNAMKQKLEEQSAQIKELNEKLEILLNNMVKR
;
A
#
# COMPACT_ATOMS: atom_id res chain seq x y z
N MET A 1 6.35 61.31 3.07
CA MET A 1 5.96 60.51 1.89
C MET A 1 6.92 59.39 1.56
N ASN A 2 8.23 59.50 1.77
CA ASN A 2 9.20 58.45 1.53
C ASN A 2 9.08 57.23 2.48
N ASN A 3 8.74 57.45 3.75
CA ASN A 3 8.60 56.36 4.73
C ASN A 3 7.44 55.41 4.40
N MET A 4 6.31 55.96 3.93
CA MET A 4 5.14 55.16 3.57
C MET A 4 5.41 54.23 2.36
N LYS A 5 6.15 54.70 1.32
CA LYS A 5 6.56 53.86 0.20
C LYS A 5 7.50 52.74 0.65
N ALA A 6 8.43 53.06 1.56
CA ALA A 6 9.35 52.06 2.10
C ALA A 6 8.58 51.00 2.92
N ASP A 7 7.59 51.40 3.70
CA ASP A 7 6.76 50.46 4.48
C ASP A 7 5.88 49.59 3.60
N ILE A 8 5.30 50.14 2.53
CA ILE A 8 4.53 49.38 1.55
C ILE A 8 5.44 48.34 0.82
N ASN A 9 6.62 48.77 0.40
CA ASN A 9 7.55 47.84 -0.24
C ASN A 9 7.99 46.72 0.71
N LYS A 10 8.21 47.01 1.96
CA LYS A 10 8.55 46.03 2.99
C LYS A 10 7.39 45.07 3.28
N ALA A 11 6.17 45.57 3.30
CA ALA A 11 4.98 44.75 3.46
C ALA A 11 4.78 43.78 2.27
N ASN A 12 4.93 44.29 1.05
CA ASN A 12 4.84 43.46 -0.15
C ASN A 12 5.92 42.39 -0.20
N SER A 13 7.14 42.74 0.17
CA SER A 13 8.26 41.76 0.21
C SER A 13 8.00 40.68 1.26
N LYS A 14 7.43 41.01 2.41
CA LYS A 14 7.03 40.01 3.41
C LYS A 14 5.87 39.15 2.95
N ALA A 15 4.91 39.72 2.22
CA ALA A 15 3.81 38.95 1.64
C ALA A 15 4.33 37.95 0.59
N ASP A 16 5.22 38.38 -0.28
CA ASP A 16 5.86 37.50 -1.29
C ASP A 16 6.62 36.34 -0.63
N LEU A 17 7.34 36.65 0.45
CA LEU A 17 8.07 35.65 1.23
C LEU A 17 7.11 34.63 1.88
N ALA A 18 5.99 35.11 2.43
CA ALA A 18 4.97 34.22 3.00
C ALA A 18 4.32 33.32 1.95
N ILE A 19 3.96 33.85 0.78
CA ILE A 19 3.39 33.09 -0.33
C ILE A 19 4.39 32.00 -0.80
N GLY A 20 5.67 32.37 -0.94
CA GLY A 20 6.72 31.42 -1.29
C GLY A 20 6.92 30.33 -0.22
N GLY A 21 6.78 30.69 1.04
CA GLY A 21 6.81 29.72 2.16
C GLY A 21 5.67 28.72 2.10
N VAL A 22 4.48 29.16 1.71
CA VAL A 22 3.33 28.27 1.50
C VAL A 22 3.59 27.32 0.32
N ALA A 23 4.13 27.81 -0.80
CA ALA A 23 4.50 26.96 -1.93
C ALA A 23 5.54 25.90 -1.53
N ASN A 24 6.56 26.28 -0.74
CA ASN A 24 7.53 25.35 -0.17
C ASN A 24 6.86 24.29 0.71
N ALA A 25 5.94 24.70 1.59
CA ALA A 25 5.22 23.78 2.48
C ALA A 25 4.37 22.77 1.68
N ILE A 26 3.69 23.22 0.63
CA ILE A 26 2.94 22.34 -0.27
C ILE A 26 3.88 21.33 -0.96
N ALA A 27 5.01 21.79 -1.49
CA ALA A 27 5.97 20.90 -2.13
C ALA A 27 6.52 19.85 -1.15
N MET A 28 6.86 20.26 0.08
CA MET A 28 7.38 19.36 1.12
C MET A 28 6.32 18.38 1.65
N SER A 29 5.05 18.78 1.70
CA SER A 29 3.94 17.93 2.11
C SER A 29 3.63 16.85 1.08
N ASN A 30 3.82 17.13 -0.21
CA ASN A 30 3.59 16.21 -1.31
C ASN A 30 4.71 15.17 -1.49
N LEU A 31 5.82 15.27 -0.77
CA LEU A 31 6.88 14.27 -0.81
C LEU A 31 6.36 12.91 -0.31
N PRO A 32 6.36 11.85 -1.13
CA PRO A 32 6.04 10.51 -0.69
C PRO A 32 6.92 10.09 0.48
N GLN A 33 6.39 9.23 1.35
CA GLN A 33 7.11 8.71 2.50
C GLN A 33 7.20 7.18 2.42
N VAL A 34 8.23 6.60 3.05
CA VAL A 34 8.33 5.16 3.24
C VAL A 34 7.09 4.69 4.01
N THR A 35 6.43 3.67 3.46
CA THR A 35 5.29 3.00 4.11
C THR A 35 5.77 1.82 4.94
N SER A 36 4.95 1.40 5.91
CA SER A 36 5.22 0.22 6.75
C SER A 36 5.27 -1.09 5.96
N TYR A 37 4.75 -1.09 4.74
CA TYR A 37 4.71 -2.24 3.85
C TYR A 37 5.75 -2.08 2.75
N GLY A 38 6.62 -3.05 2.60
CA GLY A 38 7.61 -3.06 1.53
C GLY A 38 8.97 -3.61 1.95
N LYS A 39 9.79 -3.89 0.97
CA LYS A 39 11.13 -4.48 1.14
C LYS A 39 12.18 -3.43 1.52
N TYR A 40 11.90 -2.16 1.18
CA TYR A 40 12.87 -1.07 1.33
C TYR A 40 12.58 -0.26 2.59
N ASN A 41 13.63 0.12 3.31
CA ASN A 41 13.56 0.89 4.56
C ASN A 41 13.82 2.38 4.36
N HIS A 42 14.28 2.80 3.19
CA HIS A 42 14.66 4.18 2.88
C HIS A 42 14.13 4.58 1.51
N MET A 43 13.75 5.84 1.37
CA MET A 43 13.25 6.41 0.12
C MET A 43 13.78 7.83 -0.05
N VAL A 44 14.25 8.15 -1.25
CA VAL A 44 14.54 9.52 -1.69
C VAL A 44 13.41 9.97 -2.59
N THR A 45 12.89 11.16 -2.39
CA THR A 45 11.70 11.66 -3.06
C THR A 45 11.86 13.09 -3.50
N ALA A 46 11.13 13.46 -4.54
CA ALA A 46 11.02 14.82 -5.02
C ALA A 46 9.54 15.16 -5.27
N ALA A 47 9.19 16.41 -5.07
CA ALA A 47 7.84 16.91 -5.31
C ALA A 47 7.86 18.40 -5.70
N MET A 48 6.76 18.85 -6.25
CA MET A 48 6.52 20.23 -6.62
C MET A 48 5.26 20.74 -5.96
N GLY A 49 5.22 22.05 -5.70
CA GLY A 49 4.07 22.76 -5.18
C GLY A 49 3.91 24.10 -5.87
N ASN A 50 2.68 24.59 -5.94
CA ASN A 50 2.38 25.94 -6.43
C ASN A 50 1.34 26.56 -5.52
N PHE A 51 1.53 27.85 -5.23
CA PHE A 51 0.58 28.66 -4.49
C PHE A 51 0.64 30.12 -4.92
N ALA A 52 -0.51 30.68 -5.28
CA ALA A 52 -0.67 32.09 -5.65
C ALA A 52 0.38 32.59 -6.67
N GLY A 53 0.68 31.78 -7.69
CA GLY A 53 1.63 32.11 -8.75
C GLY A 53 3.10 31.89 -8.40
N GLN A 54 3.42 31.41 -7.20
CA GLN A 54 4.77 30.99 -6.85
C GLN A 54 4.86 29.45 -6.84
N SER A 55 5.89 28.93 -7.48
CA SER A 55 6.18 27.49 -7.53
C SER A 55 7.35 27.16 -6.61
N ALA A 56 7.33 25.95 -6.09
CA ALA A 56 8.41 25.41 -5.28
C ALA A 56 8.76 24.00 -5.73
N PHE A 57 10.02 23.63 -5.55
CA PHE A 57 10.53 22.28 -5.71
C PHE A 57 11.09 21.80 -4.37
N ALA A 58 10.73 20.57 -4.01
CA ALA A 58 11.20 19.93 -2.78
C ALA A 58 11.88 18.61 -3.08
N ILE A 59 12.88 18.32 -2.26
CA ILE A 59 13.51 17.01 -2.17
C ILE A 59 13.47 16.53 -0.73
N GLY A 60 13.42 15.21 -0.54
CA GLY A 60 13.41 14.64 0.80
C GLY A 60 13.90 13.21 0.83
N ILE A 61 14.31 12.83 2.02
CA ILE A 61 14.58 11.45 2.36
C ILE A 61 13.66 11.04 3.51
N SER A 62 13.12 9.85 3.42
CA SER A 62 12.36 9.23 4.50
C SER A 62 12.87 7.82 4.75
N GLY A 63 12.70 7.34 5.95
CA GLY A 63 13.13 6.01 6.32
C GLY A 63 12.40 5.46 7.53
N THR A 64 12.57 4.17 7.74
CA THR A 64 12.06 3.46 8.90
C THR A 64 13.12 2.54 9.45
N ASN A 65 13.04 2.23 10.75
CA ASN A 65 13.91 1.23 11.37
C ASN A 65 13.49 -0.19 10.94
N ASN A 66 14.35 -1.20 11.22
CA ASN A 66 14.12 -2.60 10.88
C ASN A 66 12.79 -3.15 11.46
N ASN A 67 12.39 -2.69 12.64
CA ASN A 67 11.13 -3.07 13.28
C ASN A 67 9.94 -2.23 12.80
N ARG A 68 10.17 -1.26 11.90
CA ARG A 68 9.16 -0.37 11.32
C ARG A 68 8.31 0.39 12.34
N ARG A 69 8.83 0.55 13.55
CA ARG A 69 8.18 1.33 14.62
C ARG A 69 8.52 2.81 14.57
N ILE A 70 9.68 3.16 14.03
CA ILE A 70 10.15 4.54 13.94
C ILE A 70 10.19 4.93 12.47
N VAL A 71 9.55 6.02 12.12
CA VAL A 71 9.59 6.63 10.79
C VAL A 71 10.20 8.01 10.93
N TYR A 72 11.11 8.35 10.05
CA TYR A 72 11.70 9.69 9.99
C TYR A 72 11.62 10.26 8.58
N LYS A 73 11.60 11.58 8.51
CA LYS A 73 11.61 12.35 7.26
C LYS A 73 12.48 13.58 7.43
N LEU A 74 13.32 13.86 6.45
CA LEU A 74 14.04 15.10 6.27
C LEU A 74 13.73 15.65 4.88
N SER A 75 13.44 16.92 4.78
CA SER A 75 13.09 17.56 3.52
C SER A 75 13.58 18.99 3.43
N GLY A 76 13.81 19.43 2.19
CA GLY A 76 14.12 20.82 1.87
C GLY A 76 13.37 21.24 0.62
N ALA A 77 13.02 22.51 0.54
CA ALA A 77 12.37 23.08 -0.63
C ALA A 77 12.92 24.46 -0.95
N VAL A 78 12.88 24.83 -2.22
CA VAL A 78 13.21 26.15 -2.72
C VAL A 78 12.09 26.63 -3.66
N ASN A 79 11.69 27.88 -3.52
CA ASN A 79 10.67 28.48 -4.36
C ASN A 79 11.26 29.41 -5.43
N THR A 80 10.40 29.87 -6.34
CA THR A 80 10.77 30.76 -7.46
C THR A 80 11.33 32.12 -7.04
N LYS A 81 11.14 32.53 -5.77
CA LYS A 81 11.74 33.75 -5.19
C LYS A 81 13.09 33.46 -4.52
N GLY A 82 13.59 32.21 -4.59
CA GLY A 82 14.87 31.82 -3.98
C GLY A 82 14.80 31.59 -2.45
N SER A 83 13.60 31.58 -1.86
CA SER A 83 13.43 31.29 -0.44
C SER A 83 13.56 29.80 -0.19
N LEU A 84 14.41 29.44 0.79
CA LEU A 84 14.66 28.07 1.21
C LEU A 84 13.81 27.73 2.46
N ALA A 85 13.27 26.50 2.47
CA ALA A 85 12.64 25.90 3.64
C ALA A 85 13.24 24.53 3.92
N VAL A 86 13.38 24.18 5.18
CA VAL A 86 13.83 22.85 5.62
C VAL A 86 12.87 22.31 6.67
N GLY A 87 12.69 21.01 6.70
CA GLY A 87 11.84 20.34 7.67
C GLY A 87 12.35 18.96 8.03
N ALA A 88 12.17 18.59 9.29
CA ALA A 88 12.47 17.27 9.80
C ALA A 88 11.32 16.78 10.67
N GLY A 89 11.05 15.50 10.62
CA GLY A 89 10.02 14.86 11.42
C GLY A 89 10.42 13.45 11.83
N ILE A 90 9.93 13.04 12.99
CA ILE A 90 10.03 11.68 13.48
C ILE A 90 8.67 11.24 14.00
N GLY A 91 8.29 10.01 13.71
CA GLY A 91 7.07 9.39 14.18
C GLY A 91 7.35 8.03 14.80
N VAL A 92 6.58 7.68 15.81
CA VAL A 92 6.62 6.36 16.45
C VAL A 92 5.26 5.70 16.28
N MET A 93 5.25 4.49 15.74
CA MET A 93 4.03 3.70 15.64
C MET A 93 3.75 3.02 16.98
N LEU A 94 2.56 3.28 17.53
CA LEU A 94 2.08 2.68 18.77
C LEU A 94 0.98 1.67 18.43
N GLY A 95 0.91 0.59 19.22
CA GLY A 95 -0.07 -0.48 19.03
C GLY A 95 0.56 -1.81 18.64
N GLU A 96 -0.18 -2.88 18.84
CA GLU A 96 0.24 -4.21 18.40
C GLU A 96 0.14 -4.31 16.89
N LYS A 97 1.16 -4.92 16.29
CA LYS A 97 1.00 -5.47 14.95
C LYS A 97 -0.10 -6.54 15.03
N HIS A 98 -1.24 -6.31 14.43
CA HIS A 98 -1.89 -7.42 13.78
C HIS A 98 -0.94 -7.80 12.65
N ASP A 99 -0.17 -8.82 12.87
CA ASP A 99 0.49 -9.54 11.81
C ASP A 99 -0.65 -10.04 10.88
N PHE A 100 -0.93 -9.28 9.85
CA PHE A 100 -1.37 -9.90 8.62
C PHE A 100 -0.17 -10.77 8.23
N GLU A 101 -0.17 -11.99 8.71
CA GLU A 101 0.67 -13.03 8.17
C GLU A 101 0.31 -13.12 6.68
N ILE A 102 1.07 -12.40 5.89
CA ILE A 102 1.19 -12.76 4.46
C ILE A 102 1.85 -14.13 4.54
N GLU A 103 1.02 -15.19 4.49
CA GLU A 103 1.49 -16.57 4.47
C GLU A 103 2.69 -16.63 3.52
N LYS A 104 3.80 -17.07 4.03
CA LYS A 104 5.02 -17.17 3.22
C LYS A 104 4.67 -17.91 1.94
N PRO A 105 5.16 -17.49 0.78
CA PRO A 105 4.85 -18.16 -0.50
C PRO A 105 5.04 -19.68 -0.46
N SER A 106 5.92 -20.17 0.43
CA SER A 106 6.15 -21.58 0.71
C SER A 106 4.96 -22.25 1.42
N GLU A 107 4.27 -21.55 2.33
CA GLU A 107 3.12 -22.09 3.07
C GLU A 107 1.87 -22.09 2.20
N ILE A 108 1.68 -21.06 1.37
CA ILE A 108 0.62 -21.02 0.35
C ILE A 108 0.78 -22.18 -0.63
N LYS A 109 2.02 -22.43 -1.08
CA LYS A 109 2.32 -23.53 -1.98
C LYS A 109 2.07 -24.90 -1.35
N ALA A 110 2.41 -25.08 -0.08
CA ALA A 110 2.14 -26.30 0.68
C ALA A 110 0.63 -26.54 0.84
N LYS A 111 -0.15 -25.52 1.21
CA LYS A 111 -1.61 -25.59 1.30
C LYS A 111 -2.26 -25.89 -0.06
N LEU A 112 -1.74 -25.31 -1.14
CA LEU A 112 -2.23 -25.56 -2.49
C LEU A 112 -2.02 -27.03 -2.89
N ILE A 113 -0.83 -27.60 -2.65
CA ILE A 113 -0.50 -29.00 -2.92
C ILE A 113 -1.40 -29.95 -2.08
N GLN A 114 -1.65 -29.60 -0.83
CA GLN A 114 -2.53 -30.39 0.02
C GLN A 114 -3.98 -30.35 -0.47
N SER A 115 -4.48 -29.18 -0.84
CA SER A 115 -5.82 -29.01 -1.42
C SER A 115 -5.99 -29.76 -2.74
N GLU A 116 -4.94 -29.81 -3.58
CA GLU A 116 -4.96 -30.63 -4.81
C GLU A 116 -5.00 -32.12 -4.53
N LYS A 117 -4.27 -32.61 -3.52
CA LYS A 117 -4.33 -34.02 -3.09
C LYS A 117 -5.73 -34.40 -2.58
N GLU A 118 -6.32 -33.56 -1.74
CA GLU A 118 -7.67 -33.79 -1.20
C GLU A 118 -8.73 -33.79 -2.32
N ARG A 119 -8.62 -32.89 -3.27
CA ARG A 119 -9.50 -32.84 -4.44
C ARG A 119 -9.38 -34.08 -5.34
N ASN A 120 -8.15 -34.57 -5.56
CA ASN A 120 -7.93 -35.76 -6.33
C ASN A 120 -8.47 -37.05 -5.63
N ALA A 121 -8.28 -37.13 -4.30
CA ALA A 121 -8.85 -38.21 -3.50
C ALA A 121 -10.39 -38.18 -3.49
N MET A 122 -10.98 -36.99 -3.44
CA MET A 122 -12.44 -36.82 -3.53
C MET A 122 -12.97 -37.21 -4.92
N LYS A 123 -12.24 -36.89 -6.00
CA LYS A 123 -12.57 -37.31 -7.35
C LYS A 123 -12.60 -38.83 -7.48
N GLN A 124 -11.59 -39.54 -6.97
CA GLN A 124 -11.54 -40.98 -6.96
C GLN A 124 -12.73 -41.62 -6.23
N LYS A 125 -13.05 -41.09 -5.03
CA LYS A 125 -14.24 -41.55 -4.29
C LYS A 125 -15.55 -41.33 -5.06
N LEU A 126 -15.65 -40.25 -5.79
CA LEU A 126 -16.80 -39.89 -6.59
C LEU A 126 -16.95 -40.86 -7.80
N GLU A 127 -15.84 -41.25 -8.42
CA GLU A 127 -15.80 -42.25 -9.49
C GLU A 127 -16.18 -43.65 -8.98
N GLU A 128 -15.67 -44.04 -7.79
CA GLU A 128 -16.03 -45.30 -7.14
C GLU A 128 -17.53 -45.38 -6.82
N GLN A 129 -18.07 -44.29 -6.21
CA GLN A 129 -19.49 -44.19 -5.91
C GLN A 129 -20.35 -44.20 -7.17
N SER A 130 -19.92 -43.58 -8.25
CA SER A 130 -20.62 -43.59 -9.53
C SER A 130 -20.67 -44.99 -10.14
N ALA A 131 -19.56 -45.72 -10.03
CA ALA A 131 -19.50 -47.13 -10.48
C ALA A 131 -20.42 -48.05 -9.66
N GLN A 132 -20.45 -47.86 -8.32
CA GLN A 132 -21.36 -48.61 -7.43
C GLN A 132 -22.84 -48.32 -7.72
N ILE A 133 -23.18 -47.07 -7.98
CA ILE A 133 -24.55 -46.67 -8.35
C ILE A 133 -24.95 -47.30 -9.67
N LYS A 134 -24.05 -47.35 -10.63
CA LYS A 134 -24.31 -48.01 -11.92
C LYS A 134 -24.55 -49.51 -11.77
N GLU A 135 -23.71 -50.20 -10.99
CA GLU A 135 -23.88 -51.65 -10.69
C GLU A 135 -25.18 -51.95 -9.95
N LEU A 136 -25.56 -51.08 -8.98
CA LEU A 136 -26.81 -51.20 -8.26
C LEU A 136 -28.02 -51.00 -9.17
N ASN A 137 -27.99 -50.04 -10.09
CA ASN A 137 -29.04 -49.82 -11.05
C ASN A 137 -29.20 -51.02 -12.05
N GLU A 138 -28.11 -51.59 -12.51
CA GLU A 138 -28.15 -52.78 -13.35
C GLU A 138 -28.76 -54.01 -12.63
N LYS A 139 -28.40 -54.18 -11.33
CA LYS A 139 -29.01 -55.24 -10.51
C LYS A 139 -30.49 -55.00 -10.27
N LEU A 140 -30.89 -53.78 -10.11
CA LEU A 140 -32.28 -53.37 -9.89
C LEU A 140 -33.14 -53.59 -11.15
N GLU A 141 -32.59 -53.29 -12.35
CA GLU A 141 -33.26 -53.61 -13.62
C GLU A 141 -33.45 -55.13 -13.83
N ILE A 142 -32.42 -55.91 -13.52
CA ILE A 142 -32.52 -57.38 -13.61
C ILE A 142 -33.61 -57.91 -12.67
N LEU A 143 -33.70 -57.44 -11.44
CA LEU A 143 -34.72 -57.81 -10.47
C LEU A 143 -36.13 -57.43 -10.93
N LEU A 144 -36.30 -56.22 -11.44
CA LEU A 144 -37.58 -55.73 -11.99
C LEU A 144 -38.04 -56.60 -13.18
N ASN A 145 -37.14 -56.90 -14.11
CA ASN A 145 -37.47 -57.76 -15.23
C ASN A 145 -37.85 -59.18 -14.82
N ASN A 146 -37.26 -59.72 -13.78
CA ASN A 146 -37.60 -61.03 -13.23
C ASN A 146 -38.95 -61.06 -12.50
N MET A 147 -39.36 -59.92 -11.91
CA MET A 147 -40.66 -59.81 -11.25
C MET A 147 -41.80 -59.63 -12.25
N VAL A 148 -41.58 -58.97 -13.35
CA VAL A 148 -42.60 -58.74 -14.41
C VAL A 148 -42.86 -59.97 -15.22
N LYS A 149 -41.92 -60.95 -15.26
CA LYS A 149 -42.10 -62.23 -16.00
C LYS A 149 -42.73 -63.36 -15.18
N ARG A 150 -43.18 -63.11 -13.98
CA ARG A 150 -43.95 -64.01 -13.13
C ARG A 150 -45.43 -63.60 -13.14
#